data_007d05fdfe20affb3a06813563878e33
#
_entry.id   007d05fdfe20affb3a06813563878e33
#
_cell.length_a   1.000
_cell.length_b   1.000
_cell.length_c   1.000
_cell.angle_alpha   90.00
_cell.angle_beta   90.00
_cell.angle_gamma   90.00
#
_symmetry.space_group_name_H-M   'P 1'
#
loop_
_entity.id
_entity.type
_entity.pdbx_description
1 polymer ?
#
loop_
_entity_poly.entity_id
_entity_poly.type
_entity_poly.pdbx_seq_one_letter_code
_entity_poly.pdbx_strand_id
1 'polypeptide(L)'
;DIVKTTYCGNPDAMAKALSTVPSDFRVVIQGGDAPAGLDEAGKLDHFLTITREAMDCGVGGVTMGRFVWEYKDVTALVVALRYLIHHGYSVKETKELLAQLENDKNYDQF
;
A
#
# COMPACT_ATOMS: atom_id res chain seq x y z
N ASP A 1 19.82 4.66 -5.83
CA ASP A 1 18.73 5.06 -6.73
C ASP A 1 17.42 4.35 -6.38
N ILE A 2 16.33 4.89 -6.88
CA ILE A 2 14.98 4.35 -6.66
C ILE A 2 14.40 3.91 -8.00
N VAL A 3 13.89 2.68 -8.06
CA VAL A 3 13.21 2.14 -9.23
C VAL A 3 11.73 2.07 -8.94
N LYS A 4 10.92 2.66 -9.79
CA LYS A 4 9.46 2.62 -9.68
C LYS A 4 8.91 1.61 -10.69
N THR A 5 8.09 0.68 -10.20
CA THR A 5 7.49 -0.36 -11.04
C THR A 5 6.06 -0.67 -10.58
N THR A 6 5.41 -1.57 -11.30
CA THR A 6 4.07 -2.05 -10.93
C THR A 6 4.19 -3.42 -10.28
N TYR A 7 3.38 -3.65 -9.25
CA TYR A 7 3.29 -5.00 -8.67
C TYR A 7 2.69 -5.96 -9.69
N CYS A 8 3.39 -7.08 -9.94
CA CYS A 8 3.01 -8.00 -11.00
C CYS A 8 1.85 -8.95 -10.65
N GLY A 9 1.33 -8.88 -9.42
CA GLY A 9 0.22 -9.72 -8.98
C GLY A 9 0.58 -11.12 -8.51
N ASN A 10 1.87 -11.45 -8.49
CA ASN A 10 2.37 -12.75 -8.05
C ASN A 10 3.53 -12.55 -7.09
N PRO A 11 3.38 -12.88 -5.79
CA PRO A 11 4.43 -12.67 -4.79
C PRO A 11 5.75 -13.36 -5.12
N ASP A 12 5.70 -14.60 -5.62
CA ASP A 12 6.92 -15.36 -5.92
C ASP A 12 7.68 -14.73 -7.09
N ALA A 13 6.97 -14.32 -8.13
CA ALA A 13 7.58 -13.65 -9.29
C ALA A 13 8.16 -12.30 -8.89
N MET A 14 7.48 -11.55 -8.03
CA MET A 14 7.97 -10.26 -7.54
C MET A 14 9.24 -10.43 -6.69
N ALA A 15 9.23 -11.40 -5.78
CA ALA A 15 10.40 -11.69 -4.94
C ALA A 15 11.60 -12.09 -5.78
N LYS A 16 11.39 -12.91 -6.81
CA LYS A 16 12.42 -13.31 -7.74
C LYS A 16 13.00 -12.12 -8.50
N ALA A 17 12.15 -11.24 -9.01
CA ALA A 17 12.58 -10.02 -9.69
C ALA A 17 13.39 -9.12 -8.76
N LEU A 18 12.95 -8.93 -7.53
CA LEU A 18 13.65 -8.12 -6.54
C LEU A 18 15.03 -8.69 -6.18
N SER A 19 15.20 -10.01 -6.22
CA SER A 19 16.48 -10.64 -5.92
C SER A 19 17.57 -10.29 -6.93
N THR A 20 17.21 -9.80 -8.11
CA THR A 20 18.18 -9.39 -9.15
C THR A 20 18.57 -7.92 -9.05
N VAL A 21 17.91 -7.14 -8.19
CA VAL A 21 18.18 -5.71 -8.04
C VAL A 21 19.38 -5.52 -7.09
N PRO A 22 20.35 -4.65 -7.43
CA PRO A 22 21.45 -4.35 -6.53
C PRO A 22 20.96 -3.84 -5.17
N SER A 23 21.71 -4.19 -4.11
CA SER A 23 21.31 -3.88 -2.72
C SER A 23 21.23 -2.39 -2.40
N ASP A 24 21.90 -1.54 -3.19
CA ASP A 24 21.87 -0.09 -3.02
C ASP A 24 20.69 0.59 -3.75
N PHE A 25 19.90 -0.17 -4.48
CA PHE A 25 18.67 0.33 -5.10
C PHE A 25 17.46 0.02 -4.21
N ARG A 26 16.49 0.94 -4.23
CA ARG A 26 15.18 0.72 -3.61
C ARG A 26 14.14 0.59 -4.71
N VAL A 27 13.30 -0.41 -4.61
CA VAL A 27 12.19 -0.60 -5.55
C VAL A 27 10.90 -0.18 -4.84
N VAL A 28 10.14 0.70 -5.49
CA VAL A 28 8.83 1.11 -4.99
C VAL A 28 7.77 0.76 -6.03
N ILE A 29 6.58 0.43 -5.58
CA ILE A 29 5.47 0.11 -6.48
C ILE A 29 4.54 1.30 -6.66
N GLN A 30 4.00 1.44 -7.86
CA GLN A 30 2.91 2.38 -8.14
C GLN A 30 1.57 1.66 -7.99
N GLY A 31 0.51 2.43 -7.68
CA GLY A 31 -0.82 1.85 -7.51
C GLY A 31 -1.47 1.45 -8.83
N GLY A 32 -1.30 2.28 -9.85
CA GLY A 32 -1.99 2.07 -11.11
C GLY A 32 -3.50 2.27 -10.98
N ASP A 33 -4.23 1.74 -11.95
CA ASP A 33 -5.69 1.79 -11.94
C ASP A 33 -6.26 0.56 -11.21
N ALA A 34 -7.37 0.78 -10.50
CA ALA A 34 -8.11 -0.34 -9.91
C ALA A 34 -8.79 -1.15 -11.01
N PRO A 35 -8.97 -2.46 -10.81
CA PRO A 35 -9.79 -3.26 -11.73
C PRO A 35 -11.19 -2.65 -11.90
N ALA A 36 -11.75 -2.78 -13.10
CA ALA A 36 -13.08 -2.25 -13.39
C ALA A 36 -14.15 -2.95 -12.55
N GLY A 37 -15.17 -2.19 -12.20
CA GLY A 37 -16.35 -2.73 -11.49
C GLY A 37 -16.24 -2.80 -9.98
N LEU A 38 -15.14 -2.34 -9.38
CA LEU A 38 -15.00 -2.30 -7.94
C LEU A 38 -15.66 -1.04 -7.35
N ASP A 39 -16.35 -1.23 -6.22
CA ASP A 39 -16.83 -0.11 -5.42
C ASP A 39 -15.71 0.44 -4.53
N GLU A 40 -16.00 1.43 -3.68
CA GLU A 40 -15.03 2.04 -2.78
C GLU A 40 -14.34 1.02 -1.87
N ALA A 41 -15.12 0.12 -1.28
CA ALA A 41 -14.60 -0.92 -0.39
C ALA A 41 -13.72 -1.91 -1.16
N GLY A 42 -14.11 -2.27 -2.39
CA GLY A 42 -13.33 -3.14 -3.24
C GLY A 42 -12.01 -2.52 -3.68
N LYS A 43 -12.01 -1.24 -3.99
CA LYS A 43 -10.77 -0.50 -4.33
C LYS A 43 -9.83 -0.44 -3.12
N LEU A 44 -10.35 -0.13 -1.95
CA LEU A 44 -9.56 -0.11 -0.72
C LEU A 44 -8.90 -1.48 -0.48
N ASP A 45 -9.70 -2.55 -0.55
CA ASP A 45 -9.18 -3.90 -0.38
C ASP A 45 -8.10 -4.23 -1.40
N HIS A 46 -8.32 -3.89 -2.66
CA HIS A 46 -7.35 -4.13 -3.74
C HIS A 46 -6.01 -3.45 -3.45
N PHE A 47 -6.01 -2.14 -3.18
CA PHE A 47 -4.77 -1.40 -2.98
C PHE A 47 -4.05 -1.76 -1.68
N LEU A 48 -4.78 -2.05 -0.61
CA LEU A 48 -4.15 -2.53 0.62
C LEU A 48 -3.53 -3.92 0.42
N THR A 49 -4.20 -4.78 -0.33
CA THR A 49 -3.71 -6.13 -0.60
C THR A 49 -2.43 -6.12 -1.43
N ILE A 50 -2.41 -5.37 -2.53
CA ILE A 50 -1.19 -5.29 -3.35
C ILE A 50 -0.03 -4.65 -2.58
N THR A 51 -0.32 -3.67 -1.74
CA THR A 51 0.70 -3.04 -0.89
C THR A 51 1.27 -4.04 0.10
N ARG A 52 0.42 -4.79 0.80
CA ARG A 52 0.86 -5.81 1.75
C ARG A 52 1.68 -6.89 1.08
N GLU A 53 1.20 -7.42 -0.04
CA GLU A 53 1.93 -8.45 -0.78
C GLU A 53 3.29 -7.95 -1.27
N ALA A 54 3.35 -6.74 -1.82
CA ALA A 54 4.59 -6.15 -2.30
C ALA A 54 5.58 -5.91 -1.15
N MET A 55 5.11 -5.39 -0.03
CA MET A 55 5.97 -5.18 1.15
C MET A 55 6.54 -6.51 1.66
N ASP A 56 5.74 -7.56 1.67
CA ASP A 56 6.20 -8.89 2.08
C ASP A 56 7.24 -9.47 1.11
N CYS A 57 7.23 -9.05 -0.15
CA CYS A 57 8.25 -9.44 -1.14
C CYS A 57 9.56 -8.68 -0.99
N GLY A 58 9.57 -7.57 -0.26
CA GLY A 58 10.79 -6.79 -0.01
C GLY A 58 10.90 -5.47 -0.75
N VAL A 59 9.81 -4.91 -1.29
CA VAL A 59 9.86 -3.55 -1.86
C VAL A 59 10.11 -2.52 -0.76
N GLY A 60 10.67 -1.38 -1.13
CA GLY A 60 10.99 -0.31 -0.19
C GLY A 60 9.81 0.58 0.18
N GLY A 61 8.73 0.55 -0.60
CA GLY A 61 7.56 1.38 -0.35
C GLY A 61 6.67 1.52 -1.56
N VAL A 62 5.81 2.53 -1.53
CA VAL A 62 4.81 2.76 -2.58
C VAL A 62 4.84 4.21 -3.09
N THR A 63 4.40 4.40 -4.32
CA THR A 63 4.18 5.71 -4.93
C THR A 63 2.77 5.73 -5.52
N MET A 64 1.79 5.83 -4.64
CA MET A 64 0.38 5.83 -5.04
C MET A 64 -0.15 7.25 -5.12
N GLY A 65 -0.90 7.55 -6.16
CA GLY A 65 -1.49 8.86 -6.38
C GLY A 65 -3.00 8.85 -6.19
N ARG A 66 -3.74 8.58 -7.27
CA ARG A 66 -5.20 8.73 -7.32
C ARG A 66 -5.93 7.99 -6.20
N PHE A 67 -5.55 6.77 -5.91
CA PHE A 67 -6.15 6.02 -4.80
C PHE A 67 -6.11 6.82 -3.50
N VAL A 68 -4.99 7.47 -3.22
CA VAL A 68 -4.81 8.19 -1.95
C VAL A 68 -5.59 9.48 -1.92
N TRP A 69 -5.39 10.37 -2.90
CA TRP A 69 -6.03 11.68 -2.81
C TRP A 69 -7.50 11.71 -3.23
N GLU A 70 -8.00 10.67 -3.88
CA GLU A 70 -9.44 10.54 -4.14
C GLU A 70 -10.20 9.89 -2.98
N TYR A 71 -9.48 9.39 -1.98
CA TYR A 71 -10.11 8.78 -0.82
C TYR A 71 -10.80 9.84 0.06
N LYS A 72 -11.94 9.47 0.65
CA LYS A 72 -12.78 10.40 1.43
C LYS A 72 -12.07 11.04 2.63
N ASP A 73 -11.14 10.32 3.26
CA ASP A 73 -10.34 10.83 4.38
C ASP A 73 -8.87 10.54 4.12
N VAL A 74 -8.23 11.44 3.37
CA VAL A 74 -6.85 11.26 2.91
C VAL A 74 -5.89 11.13 4.09
N THR A 75 -6.06 11.93 5.12
CA THR A 75 -5.17 11.89 6.28
C THR A 75 -5.24 10.54 6.98
N ALA A 76 -6.44 10.03 7.21
CA ALA A 76 -6.63 8.72 7.81
C ALA A 76 -5.99 7.61 6.97
N LEU A 77 -6.18 7.66 5.65
CA LEU A 77 -5.61 6.67 4.76
C LEU A 77 -4.08 6.69 4.78
N VAL A 78 -3.47 7.87 4.73
CA VAL A 78 -2.01 8.01 4.76
C VAL A 78 -1.44 7.47 6.07
N VAL A 79 -2.08 7.76 7.20
CA VAL A 79 -1.65 7.22 8.50
C VAL A 79 -1.76 5.70 8.52
N ALA A 80 -2.89 5.15 8.04
CA ALA A 80 -3.09 3.70 8.00
C ALA A 80 -2.07 3.01 7.09
N LEU A 81 -1.79 3.58 5.91
CA LEU A 81 -0.78 3.06 4.99
C LEU A 81 0.62 3.06 5.62
N ARG A 82 0.95 4.09 6.39
CA ARG A 82 2.23 4.15 7.08
C ARG A 82 2.38 2.95 8.04
N TYR A 83 1.33 2.59 8.74
CA TYR A 83 1.37 1.42 9.63
C TYR A 83 1.48 0.11 8.86
N LEU A 84 0.81 -0.01 7.73
CA LEU A 84 0.96 -1.19 6.88
C LEU A 84 2.39 -1.33 6.37
N ILE A 85 2.99 -0.23 5.90
CA ILE A 85 4.31 -0.23 5.28
C ILE A 85 5.43 -0.39 6.32
N HIS A 86 5.37 0.36 7.41
CA HIS A 86 6.49 0.46 8.34
C HIS A 86 6.31 -0.35 9.63
N HIS A 87 5.09 -0.74 9.97
CA HIS A 87 4.81 -1.47 11.21
C HIS A 87 4.26 -2.87 11.00
N GLY A 88 4.25 -3.34 9.75
CA GLY A 88 3.87 -4.71 9.44
C GLY A 88 2.39 -5.05 9.60
N TYR A 89 1.52 -4.04 9.56
CA TYR A 89 0.09 -4.29 9.69
C TYR A 89 -0.44 -5.15 8.54
N SER A 90 -1.31 -6.08 8.87
CA SER A 90 -2.06 -6.84 7.87
C SER A 90 -3.11 -5.94 7.21
N VAL A 91 -3.70 -6.42 6.13
CA VAL A 91 -4.82 -5.70 5.49
C VAL A 91 -5.96 -5.48 6.48
N LYS A 92 -6.28 -6.51 7.26
CA LYS A 92 -7.34 -6.44 8.26
C LYS A 92 -7.04 -5.38 9.33
N GLU A 93 -5.85 -5.42 9.90
CA GLU A 93 -5.42 -4.45 10.92
C GLU A 93 -5.41 -3.03 10.38
N THR A 94 -4.98 -2.86 9.13
CA THR A 94 -4.97 -1.55 8.47
C THR A 94 -6.38 -1.01 8.29
N LYS A 95 -7.33 -1.85 7.88
CA LYS A 95 -8.74 -1.45 7.74
C LYS A 95 -9.36 -1.07 9.08
N GLU A 96 -9.03 -1.80 10.14
CA GLU A 96 -9.50 -1.49 11.50
C GLU A 96 -8.97 -0.15 11.97
N LEU A 97 -7.68 0.10 11.77
CA LEU A 97 -7.07 1.39 12.11
C LEU A 97 -7.69 2.53 11.30
N LEU A 98 -7.89 2.32 10.00
CA LEU A 98 -8.49 3.31 9.11
C LEU A 98 -9.91 3.70 9.59
N ALA A 99 -10.73 2.70 9.94
CA ALA A 99 -12.07 2.94 10.46
C ALA A 99 -12.04 3.73 11.77
N GLN A 100 -11.12 3.40 12.67
CA GLN A 100 -10.94 4.14 13.91
C GLN A 100 -10.56 5.60 13.65
N LEU A 101 -9.60 5.84 12.76
CA LEU A 101 -9.16 7.20 12.43
C LEU A 101 -10.26 8.01 11.76
N GLU A 102 -11.03 7.40 10.87
CA GLU A 102 -12.15 8.07 10.21
C GLU A 102 -13.23 8.47 11.20
N ASN A 103 -13.43 7.68 12.25
CA ASN A 103 -14.43 7.94 13.29
C ASN A 103 -13.94 9.01 14.27
N ASP A 104 -12.73 8.88 14.78
CA ASP A 104 -12.20 9.73 15.85
C ASP A 104 -11.55 11.02 15.35
N LYS A 105 -11.02 11.02 14.14
CA LYS A 105 -10.27 12.14 13.56
C LYS A 105 -9.05 12.56 14.39
N ASN A 106 -8.56 11.69 15.24
CA ASN A 106 -7.42 11.98 16.10
C ASN A 106 -6.15 11.36 15.53
N TYR A 107 -5.60 12.04 14.52
CA TYR A 107 -4.44 11.55 13.78
C TYR A 107 -3.12 11.73 14.53
N ASP A 108 -3.05 12.65 15.49
CA ASP A 108 -1.80 13.04 16.15
C ASP A 108 -1.22 11.96 17.06
N GLN A 109 -2.04 11.03 17.53
CA GLN A 109 -1.57 9.95 18.37
C GLN A 109 -0.96 8.79 17.58
N PHE A 110 -0.94 8.89 16.29
CA PHE A 110 -0.39 7.89 15.38
C PHE A 110 0.71 8.51 14.52
#